data_99104ff244fe082f1fe25ae56d983928
#
_entry.id   99104ff244fe082f1fe25ae56d983928
#
_cell.length_a   1.000
_cell.length_b   1.000
_cell.length_c   1.000
_cell.angle_alpha   90.00
_cell.angle_beta   90.00
_cell.angle_gamma   90.00
#
_symmetry.space_group_name_H-M   'P 1'
#
loop_
_entity.id
_entity.type
_entity.pdbx_description
1 polymer ?
#
loop_
_entity_poly.entity_id
_entity_poly.type
_entity_poly.pdbx_seq_one_letter_code
_entity_poly.pdbx_strand_id
1 'polypeptide(L)'
;MKNVLLVIATVFALATPALAQTRWAVIVSGASGGEKYAEQMNTWRTDLRTVLLNRYQFKPEFVKMFVDEAATSGDKGSAENVRKFFAELKKSSSKDDFVFIILLGHGTFDGDVAKFNLVGPDMTAKDWTDMISGIQGRVALVNTTEASFPFLESLTSKGRVVITATDSAAQKYATVFPEYFIKAMKEASTDLDKNGRTSIYEIFAAASAAVKQHYEQRGQLTTERALLDDNGDGKGREASAEGPDGGIARIAYLDSEAVPANATPELAALIRRRQTLEQQAEEHKQLKGVMPDAEWNAQFEKLMLELAQVSAEIRKKSEK
;
A
#
# COMPACT_ATOMS: atom_id res chain seq x y z
N MET A 1 -51.44 -3.97 -49.69
CA MET A 1 -50.11 -4.51 -49.31
C MET A 1 -49.34 -3.37 -48.67
N LYS A 2 -49.21 -3.39 -47.33
CA LYS A 2 -48.51 -2.33 -46.55
C LYS A 2 -47.12 -2.88 -46.20
N ASN A 3 -46.10 -2.26 -46.76
CA ASN A 3 -44.70 -2.56 -46.42
C ASN A 3 -44.36 -1.94 -45.08
N VAL A 4 -44.07 -2.79 -44.08
CA VAL A 4 -43.52 -2.37 -42.78
C VAL A 4 -42.01 -2.41 -42.91
N LEU A 5 -41.38 -1.22 -42.89
CA LEU A 5 -39.93 -1.07 -42.83
C LEU A 5 -39.50 -1.26 -41.37
N LEU A 6 -38.78 -2.35 -41.09
CA LEU A 6 -38.19 -2.63 -39.81
C LEU A 6 -36.85 -1.89 -39.73
N VAL A 7 -36.78 -0.81 -38.95
CA VAL A 7 -35.53 -0.10 -38.66
C VAL A 7 -34.84 -0.78 -37.49
N ILE A 8 -33.78 -1.53 -37.79
CA ILE A 8 -32.90 -2.10 -36.73
C ILE A 8 -31.94 -1.00 -36.29
N ALA A 9 -32.21 -0.41 -35.11
CA ALA A 9 -31.28 0.51 -34.45
C ALA A 9 -30.15 -0.30 -33.83
N THR A 10 -28.99 -0.31 -34.45
CA THR A 10 -27.76 -0.90 -33.88
C THR A 10 -27.24 0.04 -32.80
N VAL A 11 -27.45 -0.32 -31.55
CA VAL A 11 -26.85 0.39 -30.40
C VAL A 11 -25.36 0.02 -30.36
N PHE A 12 -24.53 0.90 -30.85
CA PHE A 12 -23.09 0.85 -30.60
C PHE A 12 -22.86 1.19 -29.13
N ALA A 13 -22.67 0.18 -28.29
CA ALA A 13 -22.14 0.37 -26.95
C ALA A 13 -20.70 0.86 -27.09
N LEU A 14 -20.48 2.15 -26.88
CA LEU A 14 -19.16 2.74 -26.76
C LEU A 14 -18.55 2.10 -25.47
N ALA A 15 -17.77 1.05 -25.64
CA ALA A 15 -16.92 0.53 -24.58
C ALA A 15 -15.89 1.63 -24.24
N THR A 16 -16.16 2.39 -23.18
CA THR A 16 -15.14 3.27 -22.60
C THR A 16 -13.95 2.39 -22.24
N PRO A 17 -12.72 2.70 -22.70
CA PRO A 17 -11.57 1.95 -22.27
C PRO A 17 -11.49 2.05 -20.73
N ALA A 18 -11.59 0.92 -20.05
CA ALA A 18 -11.32 0.86 -18.62
C ALA A 18 -9.89 1.36 -18.44
N LEU A 19 -9.72 2.52 -17.79
CA LEU A 19 -8.41 3.04 -17.45
C LEU A 19 -7.73 1.97 -16.60
N ALA A 20 -6.57 1.49 -17.04
CA ALA A 20 -5.80 0.54 -16.26
C ALA A 20 -5.40 1.20 -14.95
N GLN A 21 -5.51 0.48 -13.84
CA GLN A 21 -5.06 0.93 -12.53
C GLN A 21 -3.64 1.48 -12.60
N THR A 22 -3.45 2.75 -12.23
CA THR A 22 -2.12 3.32 -12.08
C THR A 22 -1.59 3.00 -10.69
N ARG A 23 -0.36 2.50 -10.64
CA ARG A 23 0.32 2.20 -9.39
C ARG A 23 1.49 3.16 -9.21
N TRP A 24 1.38 4.01 -8.21
CA TRP A 24 2.42 4.95 -7.81
C TRP A 24 3.24 4.36 -6.66
N ALA A 25 4.55 4.54 -6.73
CA ALA A 25 5.44 4.30 -5.60
C ALA A 25 6.19 5.60 -5.30
N VAL A 26 6.07 6.10 -4.08
CA VAL A 26 6.70 7.35 -3.62
C VAL A 26 7.64 7.01 -2.47
N ILE A 27 8.93 7.08 -2.75
CA ILE A 27 9.99 6.86 -1.76
C ILE A 27 10.47 8.23 -1.29
N VAL A 28 10.24 8.54 -0.03
CA VAL A 28 10.72 9.79 0.57
C VAL A 28 11.83 9.45 1.55
N SER A 29 13.05 9.78 1.18
CA SER A 29 14.20 9.66 2.05
C SER A 29 14.47 11.01 2.70
N GLY A 30 14.44 11.03 4.03
CA GLY A 30 14.69 12.23 4.81
C GLY A 30 16.17 12.62 4.84
N ALA A 31 16.51 13.62 5.68
CA ALA A 31 17.88 13.97 5.98
C ALA A 31 18.60 12.80 6.64
N SER A 32 19.78 12.44 6.13
CA SER A 32 20.53 11.26 6.60
C SER A 32 21.12 11.43 8.00
N GLY A 33 21.45 12.66 8.40
CA GLY A 33 22.04 12.94 9.70
C GLY A 33 23.49 12.50 9.86
N GLY A 34 24.12 11.92 8.83
CA GLY A 34 25.51 11.50 8.84
C GLY A 34 25.85 10.49 7.75
N GLU A 35 27.14 10.33 7.46
CA GLU A 35 27.65 9.53 6.33
C GLU A 35 27.19 8.06 6.41
N LYS A 36 27.29 7.43 7.57
CA LYS A 36 26.85 6.04 7.81
C LYS A 36 25.37 5.83 7.45
N TYR A 37 24.50 6.76 7.85
CA TYR A 37 23.08 6.68 7.54
C TYR A 37 22.82 7.04 6.06
N ALA A 38 23.59 7.94 5.47
CA ALA A 38 23.50 8.27 4.06
C ALA A 38 23.77 7.05 3.17
N GLU A 39 24.82 6.28 3.46
CA GLU A 39 25.15 5.03 2.76
C GLU A 39 24.04 3.98 2.93
N GLN A 40 23.54 3.80 4.15
CA GLN A 40 22.47 2.86 4.44
C GLN A 40 21.17 3.24 3.72
N MET A 41 20.77 4.50 3.80
CA MET A 41 19.57 5.00 3.11
C MET A 41 19.71 4.89 1.59
N ASN A 42 20.90 5.13 1.04
CA ASN A 42 21.16 4.95 -0.38
C ASN A 42 20.98 3.50 -0.81
N THR A 43 21.47 2.56 -0.01
CA THR A 43 21.26 1.12 -0.24
C THR A 43 19.79 0.78 -0.24
N TRP A 44 19.05 1.21 0.78
CA TRP A 44 17.61 0.96 0.88
C TRP A 44 16.81 1.55 -0.29
N ARG A 45 17.09 2.80 -0.69
CA ARG A 45 16.45 3.43 -1.85
C ARG A 45 16.69 2.66 -3.14
N THR A 46 17.94 2.26 -3.36
CA THR A 46 18.34 1.49 -4.55
C THR A 46 17.64 0.14 -4.59
N ASP A 47 17.62 -0.56 -3.47
CA ASP A 47 16.93 -1.84 -3.33
C ASP A 47 15.42 -1.71 -3.55
N LEU A 48 14.79 -0.71 -2.94
CA LEU A 48 13.36 -0.42 -3.13
C LEU A 48 13.04 -0.14 -4.58
N ARG A 49 13.80 0.76 -5.21
CA ARG A 49 13.58 1.07 -6.62
C ARG A 49 13.73 -0.18 -7.49
N THR A 50 14.77 -0.97 -7.23
CA THR A 50 15.05 -2.19 -7.98
C THR A 50 13.92 -3.22 -7.84
N VAL A 51 13.45 -3.48 -6.62
CA VAL A 51 12.38 -4.46 -6.40
C VAL A 51 11.05 -3.98 -6.97
N LEU A 52 10.74 -2.68 -6.85
CA LEU A 52 9.51 -2.10 -7.42
C LEU A 52 9.47 -2.24 -8.95
N LEU A 53 10.59 -1.96 -9.63
CA LEU A 53 10.67 -2.04 -11.09
C LEU A 53 10.72 -3.48 -11.59
N ASN A 54 11.60 -4.32 -10.99
CA ASN A 54 11.94 -5.62 -11.56
C ASN A 54 10.99 -6.74 -11.08
N ARG A 55 10.61 -6.73 -9.80
CA ARG A 55 9.70 -7.75 -9.25
C ARG A 55 8.24 -7.34 -9.39
N TYR A 56 7.91 -6.15 -8.89
CA TYR A 56 6.52 -5.67 -8.86
C TYR A 56 6.08 -4.96 -10.13
N GLN A 57 6.96 -4.81 -11.11
CA GLN A 57 6.65 -4.27 -12.44
C GLN A 57 5.98 -2.88 -12.38
N PHE A 58 6.40 -2.02 -11.44
CA PHE A 58 6.02 -0.62 -11.50
C PHE A 58 6.64 0.03 -12.73
N LYS A 59 5.91 0.91 -13.39
CA LYS A 59 6.47 1.68 -14.49
C LYS A 59 7.41 2.76 -13.95
N PRO A 60 8.59 2.96 -14.55
CA PRO A 60 9.58 3.92 -14.04
C PRO A 60 9.06 5.33 -13.81
N GLU A 61 8.14 5.81 -14.66
CA GLU A 61 7.50 7.13 -14.57
C GLU A 61 6.59 7.29 -13.35
N PHE A 62 6.16 6.18 -12.74
CA PHE A 62 5.34 6.16 -11.52
C PHE A 62 6.12 5.80 -10.25
N VAL A 63 7.45 5.68 -10.35
CA VAL A 63 8.33 5.50 -9.19
C VAL A 63 9.04 6.82 -8.90
N LYS A 64 8.53 7.56 -7.92
CA LYS A 64 9.07 8.86 -7.51
C LYS A 64 9.98 8.71 -6.30
N MET A 65 11.16 9.33 -6.36
CA MET A 65 12.08 9.34 -5.24
C MET A 65 12.40 10.78 -4.83
N PHE A 66 12.29 11.05 -3.53
CA PHE A 66 12.80 12.25 -2.88
C PHE A 66 13.98 11.87 -2.00
N VAL A 67 15.08 12.59 -2.13
CA VAL A 67 16.37 12.18 -1.55
C VAL A 67 17.07 13.36 -0.90
N ASP A 68 18.01 13.08 0.00
CA ASP A 68 18.89 14.10 0.53
C ASP A 68 19.92 14.55 -0.51
N GLU A 69 20.69 15.60 -0.18
CA GLU A 69 21.64 16.21 -1.11
C GLU A 69 22.83 15.30 -1.48
N ALA A 70 23.08 14.28 -0.68
CA ALA A 70 24.16 13.31 -0.92
C ALA A 70 23.81 12.26 -1.97
N ALA A 71 22.55 12.18 -2.41
CA ALA A 71 22.12 11.17 -3.36
C ALA A 71 22.31 11.63 -4.81
N THR A 72 22.70 10.68 -5.67
CA THR A 72 22.97 10.93 -7.10
C THR A 72 21.74 10.83 -7.99
N SER A 73 20.59 10.34 -7.46
CA SER A 73 19.35 10.13 -8.23
C SER A 73 18.12 10.42 -7.39
N GLY A 74 17.19 11.17 -7.94
CA GLY A 74 15.93 11.58 -7.31
C GLY A 74 15.82 13.10 -7.21
N ASP A 75 14.64 13.59 -6.80
CA ASP A 75 14.45 15.00 -6.51
C ASP A 75 14.87 15.31 -5.07
N LYS A 76 15.23 16.58 -4.81
CA LYS A 76 15.56 17.01 -3.46
C LYS A 76 14.40 16.74 -2.51
N GLY A 77 14.67 16.05 -1.40
CA GLY A 77 13.72 15.66 -0.35
C GLY A 77 13.37 16.82 0.58
N SER A 78 12.96 17.96 0.02
CA SER A 78 12.47 19.11 0.78
C SER A 78 10.94 19.07 0.90
N ALA A 79 10.40 19.66 1.97
CA ALA A 79 8.96 19.79 2.19
C ALA A 79 8.24 20.45 0.99
N GLU A 80 8.87 21.42 0.35
CA GLU A 80 8.32 22.10 -0.82
C GLU A 80 8.14 21.15 -2.01
N ASN A 81 9.19 20.40 -2.37
CA ASN A 81 9.16 19.48 -3.51
C ASN A 81 8.17 18.34 -3.27
N VAL A 82 8.15 17.80 -2.03
CA VAL A 82 7.22 16.74 -1.63
C VAL A 82 5.77 17.24 -1.74
N ARG A 83 5.46 18.42 -1.16
CA ARG A 83 4.11 19.02 -1.24
C ARG A 83 3.68 19.30 -2.69
N LYS A 84 4.58 19.82 -3.53
CA LYS A 84 4.29 20.09 -4.93
C LYS A 84 3.89 18.81 -5.67
N PHE A 85 4.67 17.75 -5.52
CA PHE A 85 4.39 16.47 -6.15
C PHE A 85 3.02 15.90 -5.71
N PHE A 86 2.74 15.89 -4.40
CA PHE A 86 1.46 15.36 -3.91
C PHE A 86 0.27 16.23 -4.32
N ALA A 87 0.45 17.55 -4.48
CA ALA A 87 -0.59 18.42 -5.02
C ALA A 87 -0.94 18.09 -6.49
N GLU A 88 0.06 17.68 -7.28
CA GLU A 88 -0.13 17.24 -8.66
C GLU A 88 -0.75 15.82 -8.68
N LEU A 89 -0.27 14.92 -7.84
CA LEU A 89 -0.80 13.56 -7.70
C LEU A 89 -2.29 13.58 -7.34
N LYS A 90 -2.72 14.45 -6.41
CA LYS A 90 -4.15 14.61 -6.05
C LYS A 90 -5.01 14.97 -7.24
N LYS A 91 -4.52 15.79 -8.18
CA LYS A 91 -5.28 16.23 -9.35
C LYS A 91 -5.39 15.13 -10.41
N SER A 92 -4.36 14.28 -10.50
CA SER A 92 -4.25 13.25 -11.53
C SER A 92 -4.71 11.86 -11.08
N SER A 93 -4.80 11.61 -9.78
CA SER A 93 -5.20 10.31 -9.24
C SER A 93 -6.67 10.00 -9.48
N SER A 94 -6.96 8.74 -9.72
CA SER A 94 -8.30 8.17 -9.85
C SER A 94 -8.64 7.22 -8.70
N LYS A 95 -9.93 6.90 -8.54
CA LYS A 95 -10.39 5.97 -7.49
C LYS A 95 -9.84 4.55 -7.63
N ASP A 96 -9.40 4.19 -8.82
CA ASP A 96 -8.87 2.85 -9.12
C ASP A 96 -7.34 2.78 -8.90
N ASP A 97 -6.68 3.91 -8.64
CA ASP A 97 -5.22 3.96 -8.47
C ASP A 97 -4.78 3.38 -7.12
N PHE A 98 -3.53 2.92 -7.10
CA PHE A 98 -2.84 2.51 -5.88
C PHE A 98 -1.61 3.38 -5.66
N VAL A 99 -1.49 3.96 -4.48
CA VAL A 99 -0.36 4.84 -4.09
C VAL A 99 0.34 4.24 -2.89
N PHE A 100 1.51 3.65 -3.14
CA PHE A 100 2.42 3.16 -2.11
C PHE A 100 3.40 4.27 -1.72
N ILE A 101 3.45 4.63 -0.44
CA ILE A 101 4.33 5.66 0.11
C ILE A 101 5.20 5.03 1.17
N ILE A 102 6.51 5.24 1.11
CA ILE A 102 7.44 4.81 2.15
C ILE A 102 8.32 5.97 2.59
N LEU A 103 8.37 6.20 3.90
CA LEU A 103 9.20 7.19 4.56
C LEU A 103 10.43 6.49 5.14
N LEU A 104 11.61 6.81 4.60
CA LEU A 104 12.90 6.29 5.03
C LEU A 104 13.70 7.41 5.67
N GLY A 105 14.22 7.23 6.86
CA GLY A 105 15.03 8.23 7.50
C GLY A 105 14.81 8.31 8.99
N HIS A 106 14.92 9.51 9.50
CA HIS A 106 14.75 9.81 10.92
C HIS A 106 13.45 10.57 11.16
N GLY A 107 12.92 10.41 12.35
CA GLY A 107 11.80 11.17 12.86
C GLY A 107 12.12 11.71 14.25
N THR A 108 11.45 12.79 14.63
CA THR A 108 11.56 13.38 15.95
C THR A 108 10.20 13.51 16.61
N PHE A 109 10.16 13.36 17.93
CA PHE A 109 8.98 13.62 18.75
C PHE A 109 9.39 14.44 19.96
N ASP A 110 8.79 15.61 20.13
CA ASP A 110 9.11 16.55 21.22
C ASP A 110 8.21 16.41 22.46
N GLY A 111 7.34 15.41 22.47
CA GLY A 111 6.34 15.16 23.51
C GLY A 111 4.92 15.59 23.09
N ASP A 112 4.80 16.34 22.02
CA ASP A 112 3.51 16.82 21.47
C ASP A 112 3.42 16.55 19.96
N VAL A 113 4.44 16.91 19.19
CA VAL A 113 4.43 16.85 17.72
C VAL A 113 5.47 15.88 17.20
N ALA A 114 5.01 14.89 16.43
CA ALA A 114 5.89 14.00 15.66
C ALA A 114 6.18 14.59 14.28
N LYS A 115 7.43 14.48 13.85
CA LYS A 115 7.92 15.01 12.58
C LYS A 115 8.73 13.94 11.84
N PHE A 116 8.63 13.96 10.53
CA PHE A 116 9.56 13.29 9.62
C PHE A 116 10.62 14.29 9.18
N ASN A 117 11.88 13.94 9.38
CA ASN A 117 13.00 14.87 9.20
C ASN A 117 13.41 14.94 7.72
N LEU A 118 13.19 16.08 7.09
CA LEU A 118 13.49 16.34 5.69
C LEU A 118 14.76 17.21 5.53
N VAL A 119 15.20 17.38 4.30
CA VAL A 119 16.22 18.36 3.96
C VAL A 119 15.59 19.76 4.04
N GLY A 120 15.95 20.51 5.08
CA GLY A 120 15.35 21.79 5.43
C GLY A 120 14.25 21.63 6.48
N PRO A 121 13.13 22.35 6.37
CA PRO A 121 12.04 22.22 7.33
C PRO A 121 11.42 20.81 7.33
N ASP A 122 11.25 20.24 8.53
CA ASP A 122 10.59 18.96 8.73
C ASP A 122 9.09 19.04 8.48
N MET A 123 8.48 17.89 8.26
CA MET A 123 7.02 17.78 8.11
C MET A 123 6.41 17.01 9.29
N THR A 124 5.41 17.63 9.92
CA THR A 124 4.65 17.01 11.01
C THR A 124 3.75 15.90 10.49
N ALA A 125 3.30 15.01 11.40
CA ALA A 125 2.30 14.00 11.08
C ALA A 125 1.02 14.64 10.48
N LYS A 126 0.61 15.81 10.99
CA LYS A 126 -0.51 16.58 10.44
C LYS A 126 -0.25 17.07 9.01
N ASP A 127 0.96 17.56 8.72
CA ASP A 127 1.32 17.96 7.36
C ASP A 127 1.17 16.81 6.36
N TRP A 128 1.61 15.61 6.74
CA TRP A 128 1.44 14.40 5.94
C TRP A 128 -0.03 14.05 5.75
N THR A 129 -0.84 14.13 6.81
CA THR A 129 -2.29 13.90 6.72
C THR A 129 -2.95 14.85 5.74
N ASP A 130 -2.71 16.15 5.86
CA ASP A 130 -3.29 17.17 4.99
C ASP A 130 -2.83 16.99 3.52
N MET A 131 -1.58 16.58 3.36
CA MET A 131 -0.99 16.35 2.05
C MET A 131 -1.57 15.14 1.34
N ILE A 132 -1.76 13.99 2.01
CA ILE A 132 -2.28 12.78 1.37
C ILE A 132 -3.80 12.71 1.35
N SER A 133 -4.48 13.52 2.17
CA SER A 133 -5.95 13.62 2.13
C SER A 133 -6.41 14.14 0.78
N GLY A 134 -7.41 13.47 0.20
CA GLY A 134 -7.95 13.80 -1.12
C GLY A 134 -7.19 13.16 -2.29
N ILE A 135 -6.14 12.34 -2.06
CA ILE A 135 -5.66 11.40 -3.07
C ILE A 135 -6.81 10.43 -3.36
N GLN A 136 -7.15 10.29 -4.62
CA GLN A 136 -8.11 9.30 -5.05
C GLN A 136 -7.46 7.91 -5.05
N GLY A 137 -8.26 6.88 -4.84
CA GLY A 137 -7.75 5.51 -4.82
C GLY A 137 -7.24 5.05 -3.47
N ARG A 138 -6.59 3.89 -3.47
CA ARG A 138 -6.06 3.27 -2.26
C ARG A 138 -4.68 3.82 -1.94
N VAL A 139 -4.47 4.22 -0.69
CA VAL A 139 -3.17 4.68 -0.20
C VAL A 139 -2.65 3.69 0.84
N ALA A 140 -1.40 3.25 0.66
CA ALA A 140 -0.64 2.54 1.68
C ALA A 140 0.60 3.37 2.04
N LEU A 141 0.70 3.78 3.31
CA LEU A 141 1.83 4.56 3.81
C LEU A 141 2.58 3.76 4.89
N VAL A 142 3.88 3.65 4.71
CA VAL A 142 4.80 2.99 5.65
C VAL A 142 5.78 4.02 6.18
N ASN A 143 5.67 4.34 7.47
CA ASN A 143 6.64 5.19 8.16
C ASN A 143 7.63 4.31 8.92
N THR A 144 8.87 4.29 8.48
CA THR A 144 9.90 3.41 9.03
C THR A 144 10.75 4.05 10.12
N THR A 145 10.43 5.30 10.53
CA THR A 145 11.25 6.05 11.48
C THR A 145 10.99 5.67 12.94
N GLU A 146 11.89 6.06 13.82
CA GLU A 146 11.78 5.88 15.28
C GLU A 146 10.58 6.63 15.88
N ALA A 147 10.24 7.81 15.35
CA ALA A 147 9.10 8.60 15.78
C ALA A 147 7.82 8.30 14.98
N SER A 148 7.67 7.08 14.44
CA SER A 148 6.57 6.73 13.56
C SER A 148 5.23 6.51 14.28
N PHE A 149 5.24 6.04 15.53
CA PHE A 149 4.01 5.70 16.27
C PHE A 149 2.94 6.83 16.28
N PRO A 150 3.27 8.11 16.59
CA PRO A 150 2.24 9.16 16.60
C PRO A 150 1.68 9.49 15.21
N PHE A 151 2.34 9.06 14.13
CA PHE A 151 1.80 9.18 12.78
C PHE A 151 0.60 8.28 12.55
N LEU A 152 0.50 7.17 13.25
CA LEU A 152 -0.59 6.21 13.04
C LEU A 152 -1.94 6.87 13.29
N GLU A 153 -2.14 7.47 14.47
CA GLU A 153 -3.38 8.16 14.80
C GLU A 153 -3.67 9.35 13.87
N SER A 154 -2.63 10.11 13.50
CA SER A 154 -2.78 11.27 12.62
C SER A 154 -3.15 10.90 11.18
N LEU A 155 -2.59 9.79 10.66
CA LEU A 155 -2.75 9.37 9.28
C LEU A 155 -3.94 8.43 9.06
N THR A 156 -4.51 7.90 10.14
CA THR A 156 -5.61 6.95 10.07
C THR A 156 -6.78 7.47 9.23
N SER A 157 -7.33 6.61 8.39
CA SER A 157 -8.53 6.87 7.60
C SER A 157 -9.08 5.55 7.07
N LYS A 158 -10.38 5.40 7.03
CA LYS A 158 -11.01 4.19 6.52
C LYS A 158 -10.51 3.84 5.11
N GLY A 159 -10.02 2.63 4.92
CA GLY A 159 -9.51 2.14 3.64
C GLY A 159 -8.09 2.58 3.29
N ARG A 160 -7.42 3.35 4.15
CA ARG A 160 -6.01 3.68 4.04
C ARG A 160 -5.20 2.73 4.89
N VAL A 161 -4.16 2.12 4.31
CA VAL A 161 -3.22 1.31 5.07
C VAL A 161 -2.14 2.22 5.64
N VAL A 162 -1.99 2.22 6.97
CA VAL A 162 -0.93 2.94 7.67
C VAL A 162 -0.09 1.93 8.44
N ILE A 163 1.21 1.91 8.18
CA ILE A 163 2.16 1.07 8.91
C ILE A 163 3.20 1.98 9.56
N THR A 164 3.45 1.73 10.85
CA THR A 164 4.51 2.37 11.63
C THR A 164 5.52 1.34 12.11
N ALA A 165 6.80 1.71 12.17
CA ALA A 165 7.86 0.82 12.64
C ALA A 165 7.86 0.64 14.16
N THR A 166 7.19 1.53 14.89
CA THR A 166 7.20 1.57 16.35
C THR A 166 5.81 1.63 16.94
N ASP A 167 5.64 1.11 18.15
CA ASP A 167 4.42 1.12 18.96
C ASP A 167 4.47 2.16 20.09
N SER A 168 5.51 2.97 20.13
CA SER A 168 5.74 3.94 21.21
C SER A 168 6.42 5.20 20.71
N ALA A 169 5.94 6.35 21.17
CA ALA A 169 6.59 7.64 20.96
C ALA A 169 7.92 7.78 21.75
N ALA A 170 8.20 6.86 22.69
CA ALA A 170 9.44 6.86 23.48
C ALA A 170 10.65 6.27 22.74
N GLN A 171 10.45 5.67 21.56
CA GLN A 171 11.57 5.14 20.76
C GLN A 171 12.45 6.30 20.27
N LYS A 172 13.76 6.19 20.53
CA LYS A 172 14.76 7.22 20.23
C LYS A 172 15.88 6.73 19.31
N TYR A 173 15.93 5.44 19.06
CA TYR A 173 16.98 4.83 18.26
C TYR A 173 16.45 4.48 16.88
N ALA A 174 17.32 4.66 15.88
CA ALA A 174 17.02 4.26 14.52
C ALA A 174 16.53 2.81 14.46
N THR A 175 15.47 2.58 13.72
CA THR A 175 14.82 1.27 13.59
C THR A 175 15.57 0.35 12.63
N VAL A 176 15.46 -0.95 12.83
CA VAL A 176 15.90 -1.96 11.85
C VAL A 176 14.77 -2.37 10.91
N PHE A 177 13.55 -1.95 11.19
CA PHE A 177 12.35 -2.28 10.41
C PHE A 177 12.50 -2.02 8.89
N PRO A 178 13.07 -0.88 8.41
CA PRO A 178 13.20 -0.62 6.98
C PRO A 178 14.01 -1.70 6.24
N GLU A 179 15.09 -2.19 6.87
CA GLU A 179 15.92 -3.26 6.30
C GLU A 179 15.09 -4.53 6.07
N TYR A 180 14.34 -4.95 7.08
CA TYR A 180 13.52 -6.17 7.02
C TYR A 180 12.29 -6.01 6.14
N PHE A 181 11.70 -4.81 6.09
CA PHE A 181 10.59 -4.52 5.18
C PHE A 181 11.03 -4.65 3.71
N ILE A 182 12.17 -4.06 3.37
CA ILE A 182 12.75 -4.14 2.02
C ILE A 182 13.16 -5.58 1.69
N LYS A 183 13.74 -6.29 2.65
CA LYS A 183 14.08 -7.71 2.48
C LYS A 183 12.85 -8.55 2.20
N ALA A 184 11.77 -8.37 2.97
CA ALA A 184 10.50 -9.05 2.73
C ALA A 184 9.93 -8.74 1.34
N MET A 185 10.05 -7.50 0.85
CA MET A 185 9.66 -7.16 -0.52
C MET A 185 10.47 -7.91 -1.58
N LYS A 186 11.72 -8.29 -1.30
CA LYS A 186 12.61 -8.99 -2.25
C LYS A 186 12.38 -10.49 -2.28
N GLU A 187 11.84 -11.09 -1.22
CA GLU A 187 11.74 -12.55 -1.06
C GLU A 187 10.41 -13.10 -1.59
N ALA A 188 10.49 -14.15 -2.41
CA ALA A 188 9.31 -14.85 -2.93
C ALA A 188 8.52 -15.58 -1.82
N SER A 189 9.19 -15.99 -0.73
CA SER A 189 8.60 -16.64 0.43
C SER A 189 7.64 -15.73 1.22
N THR A 190 7.61 -14.44 0.90
CA THR A 190 6.69 -13.47 1.51
C THR A 190 5.24 -13.65 1.03
N ASP A 191 4.99 -14.30 -0.11
CA ASP A 191 3.67 -14.77 -0.54
C ASP A 191 3.23 -15.92 0.37
N LEU A 192 2.58 -15.58 1.49
CA LEU A 192 2.24 -16.54 2.56
C LEU A 192 1.03 -17.40 2.21
N ASP A 193 0.07 -16.86 1.50
CA ASP A 193 -1.14 -17.57 1.07
C ASP A 193 -0.96 -18.28 -0.29
N LYS A 194 0.21 -18.12 -0.92
CA LYS A 194 0.61 -18.73 -2.19
C LYS A 194 -0.33 -18.44 -3.35
N ASN A 195 -0.88 -17.22 -3.34
CA ASN A 195 -1.76 -16.76 -4.43
C ASN A 195 -0.99 -16.22 -5.64
N GLY A 196 0.35 -16.18 -5.57
CA GLY A 196 1.26 -15.66 -6.62
C GLY A 196 1.42 -14.15 -6.59
N ARG A 197 0.93 -13.48 -5.56
CA ARG A 197 0.99 -12.03 -5.37
C ARG A 197 1.51 -11.71 -3.98
N THR A 198 2.04 -10.51 -3.80
CA THR A 198 2.53 -10.09 -2.48
C THR A 198 1.75 -8.86 -2.03
N SER A 199 0.97 -9.03 -0.97
CA SER A 199 0.21 -7.95 -0.35
C SER A 199 1.05 -7.13 0.62
N ILE A 200 0.62 -5.91 0.91
CA ILE A 200 1.23 -5.05 1.94
C ILE A 200 1.20 -5.74 3.31
N TYR A 201 0.12 -6.49 3.62
CA TYR A 201 0.03 -7.24 4.88
C TYR A 201 1.11 -8.32 5.00
N GLU A 202 1.36 -9.08 3.96
CA GLU A 202 2.36 -10.15 3.98
C GLU A 202 3.77 -9.59 4.16
N ILE A 203 4.09 -8.48 3.49
CA ILE A 203 5.36 -7.77 3.69
C ILE A 203 5.48 -7.29 5.14
N PHE A 204 4.44 -6.68 5.68
CA PHE A 204 4.39 -6.22 7.07
C PHE A 204 4.58 -7.38 8.07
N ALA A 205 3.88 -8.50 7.86
CA ALA A 205 3.98 -9.67 8.73
C ALA A 205 5.37 -10.30 8.69
N ALA A 206 5.93 -10.49 7.50
CA ALA A 206 7.28 -11.04 7.33
C ALA A 206 8.35 -10.11 7.94
N ALA A 207 8.24 -8.80 7.71
CA ALA A 207 9.15 -7.81 8.28
C ALA A 207 9.08 -7.79 9.82
N SER A 208 7.87 -7.78 10.39
CA SER A 208 7.65 -7.79 11.84
C SER A 208 8.24 -9.02 12.50
N ALA A 209 8.04 -10.20 11.91
CA ALA A 209 8.63 -11.45 12.39
C ALA A 209 10.17 -11.41 12.33
N ALA A 210 10.74 -10.87 11.26
CA ALA A 210 12.18 -10.76 11.09
C ALA A 210 12.82 -9.75 12.07
N VAL A 211 12.14 -8.63 12.35
CA VAL A 211 12.56 -7.67 13.38
C VAL A 211 12.60 -8.34 14.76
N LYS A 212 11.54 -9.04 15.12
CA LYS A 212 11.52 -9.81 16.39
C LYS A 212 12.69 -10.78 16.49
N GLN A 213 12.92 -11.58 15.43
CA GLN A 213 14.04 -12.52 15.36
C GLN A 213 15.40 -11.81 15.45
N HIS A 214 15.56 -10.63 14.86
CA HIS A 214 16.77 -9.82 14.94
C HIS A 214 17.17 -9.53 16.39
N TYR A 215 16.23 -9.10 17.24
CA TYR A 215 16.47 -8.82 18.64
C TYR A 215 16.69 -10.10 19.46
N GLU A 216 15.89 -11.14 19.23
CA GLU A 216 16.02 -12.43 19.93
C GLU A 216 17.41 -13.07 19.73
N GLN A 217 17.92 -13.08 18.48
CA GLN A 217 19.25 -13.63 18.15
C GLN A 217 20.39 -12.87 18.83
N ARG A 218 20.17 -11.62 19.23
CA ARG A 218 21.14 -10.78 19.95
C ARG A 218 20.97 -10.84 21.47
N GLY A 219 19.99 -11.59 21.94
CA GLY A 219 19.65 -11.62 23.36
C GLY A 219 19.13 -10.27 23.89
N GLN A 220 18.55 -9.46 23.00
CA GLN A 220 18.03 -8.14 23.31
C GLN A 220 16.50 -8.14 23.39
N LEU A 221 15.95 -7.28 24.23
CA LEU A 221 14.51 -7.02 24.21
C LEU A 221 14.15 -6.24 22.94
N THR A 222 13.07 -6.64 22.29
CA THR A 222 12.53 -5.93 21.14
C THR A 222 12.08 -4.54 21.58
N THR A 223 12.69 -3.50 21.03
CA THR A 223 12.37 -2.09 21.33
C THR A 223 11.49 -1.45 20.27
N GLU A 224 11.34 -2.08 19.13
CA GLU A 224 10.49 -1.63 18.03
C GLU A 224 9.49 -2.73 17.67
N ARG A 225 8.23 -2.34 17.59
CA ARG A 225 7.13 -3.21 17.17
C ARG A 225 6.33 -2.47 16.13
N ALA A 226 6.30 -3.01 14.95
CA ALA A 226 5.54 -2.41 13.86
C ALA A 226 4.04 -2.63 14.05
N LEU A 227 3.28 -1.58 13.78
CA LEU A 227 1.82 -1.58 13.85
C LEU A 227 1.21 -1.28 12.48
N LEU A 228 0.03 -1.84 12.25
CA LEU A 228 -0.79 -1.60 11.06
C LEU A 228 -2.21 -1.19 11.48
N ASP A 229 -2.72 -0.10 10.88
CA ASP A 229 -4.12 0.32 10.92
C ASP A 229 -4.62 0.45 9.47
N ASP A 230 -5.74 -0.20 9.15
CA ASP A 230 -6.41 -0.06 7.85
C ASP A 230 -7.93 0.04 7.96
N ASN A 231 -8.46 -0.06 9.18
CA ASN A 231 -9.88 0.10 9.47
C ASN A 231 -10.27 1.56 9.77
N GLY A 232 -9.28 2.40 10.09
CA GLY A 232 -9.46 3.84 10.33
C GLY A 232 -9.86 4.18 11.77
N ASP A 233 -9.56 3.31 12.75
CA ASP A 233 -9.87 3.55 14.17
C ASP A 233 -8.70 4.19 14.95
N GLY A 234 -7.53 4.35 14.33
CA GLY A 234 -6.33 4.92 14.93
C GLY A 234 -5.62 4.01 15.92
N LYS A 235 -5.99 2.73 15.98
CA LYS A 235 -5.43 1.73 16.89
C LYS A 235 -4.74 0.64 16.09
N GLY A 236 -3.48 0.86 15.77
CA GLY A 236 -2.71 -0.12 15.02
C GLY A 236 -2.48 -1.42 15.80
N ARG A 237 -2.30 -2.49 15.06
CA ARG A 237 -2.05 -3.83 15.59
C ARG A 237 -0.76 -4.42 15.04
N GLU A 238 -0.11 -5.23 15.87
CA GLU A 238 0.98 -6.10 15.42
C GLU A 238 0.43 -7.18 14.48
N ALA A 239 1.26 -7.68 13.58
CA ALA A 239 0.88 -8.72 12.61
C ALA A 239 0.39 -10.03 13.26
N SER A 240 0.86 -10.33 14.47
CA SER A 240 0.47 -11.52 15.24
C SER A 240 -0.80 -11.33 16.07
N ALA A 241 -1.32 -10.11 16.20
CA ALA A 241 -2.49 -9.82 17.00
C ALA A 241 -3.78 -10.04 16.20
N GLU A 242 -4.77 -10.69 16.83
CA GLU A 242 -6.11 -10.78 16.28
C GLU A 242 -6.83 -9.44 16.35
N GLY A 243 -7.63 -9.12 15.35
CA GLY A 243 -8.43 -7.90 15.35
C GLY A 243 -8.94 -7.49 13.98
N PRO A 244 -9.55 -6.29 13.89
CA PRO A 244 -10.19 -5.82 12.67
C PRO A 244 -9.23 -5.33 11.58
N ASP A 245 -7.95 -5.09 11.93
CA ASP A 245 -6.95 -4.59 10.99
C ASP A 245 -6.37 -5.70 10.11
N GLY A 246 -5.84 -5.30 8.97
CA GLY A 246 -5.18 -6.16 8.00
C GLY A 246 -6.07 -6.58 6.83
N GLY A 247 -7.38 -6.30 6.87
CA GLY A 247 -8.30 -6.66 5.79
C GLY A 247 -7.97 -5.96 4.48
N ILE A 248 -7.81 -4.64 4.51
CA ILE A 248 -7.46 -3.85 3.34
C ILE A 248 -6.01 -4.10 2.91
N ALA A 249 -5.09 -4.23 3.88
CA ALA A 249 -3.69 -4.51 3.59
C ALA A 249 -3.47 -5.86 2.90
N ARG A 250 -4.31 -6.87 3.16
CA ARG A 250 -4.27 -8.20 2.49
C ARG A 250 -4.67 -8.15 1.02
N ILE A 251 -5.44 -7.16 0.61
CA ILE A 251 -5.85 -6.96 -0.79
C ILE A 251 -5.16 -5.76 -1.45
N ALA A 252 -4.26 -5.12 -0.75
CA ALA A 252 -3.38 -4.08 -1.28
C ALA A 252 -2.09 -4.74 -1.80
N TYR A 253 -2.13 -5.22 -3.03
CA TYR A 253 -1.00 -5.91 -3.65
C TYR A 253 -0.03 -4.93 -4.29
N LEU A 254 1.27 -5.19 -4.12
CA LEU A 254 2.32 -4.49 -4.87
C LEU A 254 2.43 -5.03 -6.30
N ASP A 255 2.15 -6.30 -6.51
CA ASP A 255 2.15 -6.89 -7.85
C ASP A 255 1.07 -6.26 -8.72
N SER A 256 1.40 -6.00 -9.98
CA SER A 256 0.34 -5.85 -10.98
C SER A 256 -0.44 -7.15 -11.01
N GLU A 257 -1.76 -7.06 -11.13
CA GLU A 257 -2.44 -8.27 -11.54
C GLU A 257 -1.84 -8.70 -12.85
N ALA A 258 -1.22 -9.86 -12.84
CA ALA A 258 -0.71 -10.46 -14.06
C ALA A 258 -1.92 -10.92 -14.90
N VAL A 259 -2.54 -9.96 -15.58
CA VAL A 259 -3.29 -10.32 -16.77
C VAL A 259 -2.24 -10.87 -17.72
N PRO A 260 -2.25 -12.16 -18.01
CA PRO A 260 -1.27 -12.74 -18.93
C PRO A 260 -1.19 -11.91 -20.19
N ALA A 261 0.02 -11.62 -20.69
CA ALA A 261 0.20 -10.77 -21.87
C ALA A 261 -0.58 -11.26 -23.12
N ASN A 262 -0.93 -12.55 -23.12
CA ASN A 262 -1.74 -13.23 -24.13
C ASN A 262 -3.21 -13.41 -23.69
N ALA A 263 -3.64 -12.82 -22.59
CA ALA A 263 -5.02 -12.96 -22.13
C ALA A 263 -5.99 -12.33 -23.13
N THR A 264 -7.05 -13.04 -23.40
CA THR A 264 -8.17 -12.47 -24.16
C THR A 264 -8.80 -11.31 -23.40
N PRO A 265 -9.44 -10.34 -24.06
CA PRO A 265 -10.17 -9.25 -23.39
C PRO A 265 -11.18 -9.75 -22.35
N GLU A 266 -11.79 -10.92 -22.60
CA GLU A 266 -12.74 -11.55 -21.68
C GLU A 266 -12.04 -12.08 -20.42
N LEU A 267 -10.88 -12.74 -20.55
CA LEU A 267 -10.10 -13.21 -19.39
C LEU A 267 -9.61 -12.02 -18.56
N ALA A 268 -9.13 -10.96 -19.22
CA ALA A 268 -8.72 -9.74 -18.57
C ALA A 268 -9.88 -9.06 -17.79
N ALA A 269 -11.09 -9.09 -18.33
CA ALA A 269 -12.28 -8.55 -17.65
C ALA A 269 -12.67 -9.39 -16.42
N LEU A 270 -12.61 -10.72 -16.53
CA LEU A 270 -12.88 -11.63 -15.38
C LEU A 270 -11.87 -11.44 -14.26
N ILE A 271 -10.58 -11.32 -14.58
CA ILE A 271 -9.52 -11.06 -13.61
C ILE A 271 -9.82 -9.74 -12.86
N ARG A 272 -10.12 -8.65 -13.57
CA ARG A 272 -10.50 -7.37 -12.94
C ARG A 272 -11.77 -7.48 -12.09
N ARG A 273 -12.77 -8.25 -12.55
CA ARG A 273 -14.00 -8.48 -11.77
C ARG A 273 -13.70 -9.19 -10.47
N ARG A 274 -12.83 -10.20 -10.48
CA ARG A 274 -12.39 -10.91 -9.27
C ARG A 274 -11.80 -9.95 -8.25
N GLN A 275 -10.89 -9.05 -8.65
CA GLN A 275 -10.29 -8.06 -7.75
C GLN A 275 -11.34 -7.15 -7.10
N THR A 276 -12.27 -6.66 -7.92
CA THR A 276 -13.35 -5.82 -7.41
C THR A 276 -14.18 -6.57 -6.35
N LEU A 277 -14.46 -7.86 -6.57
CA LEU A 277 -15.21 -8.69 -5.64
C LEU A 277 -14.42 -8.98 -4.36
N GLU A 278 -13.12 -9.26 -4.46
CA GLU A 278 -12.22 -9.43 -3.32
C GLU A 278 -12.22 -8.15 -2.45
N GLN A 279 -12.08 -7.00 -3.09
CA GLN A 279 -12.16 -5.72 -2.38
C GLN A 279 -13.51 -5.50 -1.69
N GLN A 280 -14.62 -5.73 -2.41
CA GLN A 280 -15.96 -5.59 -1.85
C GLN A 280 -16.19 -6.55 -0.68
N ALA A 281 -15.66 -7.78 -0.75
CA ALA A 281 -15.76 -8.75 0.33
C ALA A 281 -15.01 -8.28 1.59
N GLU A 282 -13.80 -7.73 1.44
CA GLU A 282 -13.03 -7.20 2.58
C GLU A 282 -13.69 -5.94 3.18
N GLU A 283 -14.14 -5.02 2.33
CA GLU A 283 -14.90 -3.84 2.80
C GLU A 283 -16.18 -4.26 3.55
N HIS A 284 -16.86 -5.31 3.05
CA HIS A 284 -18.08 -5.83 3.68
C HIS A 284 -17.79 -6.47 5.05
N LYS A 285 -16.66 -7.16 5.21
CA LYS A 285 -16.25 -7.72 6.53
C LYS A 285 -16.16 -6.64 7.61
N GLN A 286 -15.72 -5.43 7.25
CA GLN A 286 -15.64 -4.30 8.19
C GLN A 286 -17.01 -3.76 8.63
N LEU A 287 -18.10 -4.15 7.94
CA LEU A 287 -19.47 -3.78 8.31
C LEU A 287 -20.10 -4.75 9.31
N LYS A 288 -19.39 -5.82 9.69
CA LYS A 288 -19.87 -6.78 10.68
C LYS A 288 -20.10 -6.11 12.04
N GLY A 289 -21.32 -6.23 12.55
CA GLY A 289 -21.72 -5.54 13.78
C GLY A 289 -22.18 -4.08 13.61
N VAL A 290 -22.07 -3.52 12.40
CA VAL A 290 -22.58 -2.18 12.07
C VAL A 290 -23.96 -2.26 11.40
N MET A 291 -24.26 -3.38 10.74
CA MET A 291 -25.53 -3.68 10.10
C MET A 291 -26.15 -4.95 10.69
N PRO A 292 -27.45 -5.19 10.50
CA PRO A 292 -28.11 -6.41 10.99
C PRO A 292 -27.45 -7.70 10.45
N ASP A 293 -27.19 -8.68 11.30
CA ASP A 293 -26.48 -9.92 10.95
C ASP A 293 -27.11 -10.66 9.76
N ALA A 294 -28.44 -10.69 9.66
CA ALA A 294 -29.13 -11.36 8.54
C ALA A 294 -28.84 -10.68 7.20
N GLU A 295 -28.80 -9.34 7.18
CA GLU A 295 -28.50 -8.54 6.00
C GLU A 295 -27.00 -8.68 5.65
N TRP A 296 -26.13 -8.62 6.66
CA TRP A 296 -24.70 -8.81 6.50
C TRP A 296 -24.39 -10.17 5.87
N ASN A 297 -24.97 -11.27 6.43
CA ASN A 297 -24.75 -12.62 5.91
C ASN A 297 -25.24 -12.77 4.47
N ALA A 298 -26.43 -12.26 4.14
CA ALA A 298 -26.97 -12.36 2.79
C ALA A 298 -26.12 -11.63 1.74
N GLN A 299 -25.62 -10.44 2.07
CA GLN A 299 -24.74 -9.69 1.17
C GLN A 299 -23.38 -10.35 1.04
N PHE A 300 -22.79 -10.84 2.14
CA PHE A 300 -21.52 -11.54 2.14
C PHE A 300 -21.58 -12.83 1.33
N GLU A 301 -22.62 -13.64 1.53
CA GLU A 301 -22.83 -14.87 0.75
C GLU A 301 -22.93 -14.59 -0.75
N LYS A 302 -23.66 -13.56 -1.14
CA LYS A 302 -23.78 -13.14 -2.55
C LYS A 302 -22.41 -12.78 -3.15
N LEU A 303 -21.61 -12.00 -2.41
CA LEU A 303 -20.25 -11.62 -2.84
C LEU A 303 -19.35 -12.85 -3.00
N MET A 304 -19.38 -13.77 -2.03
CA MET A 304 -18.56 -14.98 -2.06
C MET A 304 -18.97 -15.95 -3.17
N LEU A 305 -20.27 -16.09 -3.45
CA LEU A 305 -20.76 -16.89 -4.57
C LEU A 305 -20.30 -16.31 -5.92
N GLU A 306 -20.41 -15.01 -6.11
CA GLU A 306 -19.97 -14.36 -7.33
C GLU A 306 -18.44 -14.47 -7.50
N LEU A 307 -17.68 -14.30 -6.43
CA LEU A 307 -16.22 -14.47 -6.42
C LEU A 307 -15.83 -15.91 -6.82
N ALA A 308 -16.52 -16.91 -6.28
CA ALA A 308 -16.29 -18.31 -6.63
C ALA A 308 -16.59 -18.61 -8.09
N GLN A 309 -17.69 -18.07 -8.65
CA GLN A 309 -18.06 -18.22 -10.05
C GLN A 309 -17.00 -17.60 -10.97
N VAL A 310 -16.63 -16.35 -10.73
CA VAL A 310 -15.62 -15.65 -11.53
C VAL A 310 -14.27 -16.39 -11.46
N SER A 311 -13.88 -16.86 -10.29
CA SER A 311 -12.64 -17.64 -10.11
C SER A 311 -12.66 -18.96 -10.88
N ALA A 312 -13.79 -19.64 -10.92
CA ALA A 312 -13.96 -20.86 -11.72
C ALA A 312 -13.89 -20.60 -13.23
N GLU A 313 -14.46 -19.48 -13.71
CA GLU A 313 -14.39 -19.07 -15.11
C GLU A 313 -12.95 -18.71 -15.52
N ILE A 314 -12.21 -18.00 -14.66
CA ILE A 314 -10.79 -17.69 -14.90
C ILE A 314 -9.99 -18.98 -15.08
N ARG A 315 -10.12 -19.96 -14.16
CA ARG A 315 -9.43 -21.26 -14.27
C ARG A 315 -9.73 -21.95 -15.59
N LYS A 316 -11.01 -22.07 -15.93
CA LYS A 316 -11.46 -22.71 -17.19
C LYS A 316 -10.92 -22.03 -18.45
N LYS A 317 -10.69 -20.69 -18.42
CA LYS A 317 -10.13 -19.95 -19.55
C LYS A 317 -8.61 -19.91 -19.58
N SER A 318 -7.94 -20.09 -18.41
CA SER A 318 -6.49 -20.14 -18.30
C SER A 318 -5.89 -21.50 -18.68
N GLU A 319 -6.68 -22.57 -18.68
CA GLU A 319 -6.29 -23.95 -19.06
C GLU A 319 -6.42 -24.19 -20.58
N LYS A 320 -6.89 -23.24 -21.35
CA LYS A 320 -7.01 -23.29 -22.81
C LYS A 320 -5.94 -22.43 -23.48
#